data_907fe492d77824038734fbd8e9f4e257
#
_entry.id   907fe492d77824038734fbd8e9f4e257
#
_cell.length_a   1.000
_cell.length_b   1.000
_cell.length_c   1.000
_cell.angle_alpha   90.00
_cell.angle_beta   90.00
_cell.angle_gamma   90.00
#
_symmetry.space_group_name_H-M   'P 1'
#
loop_
_entity.id
_entity.type
_entity.pdbx_description
1 polymer ?
#
loop_
_entity_poly.entity_id
_entity_poly.type
_entity_poly.pdbx_seq_one_letter_code
_entity_poly.pdbx_strand_id
1 'polypeptide(L)'
;MSKLTSFAADIRPLFTQRDIQGMSKAFDLASYDDVKKHAAATFDRIRGIGGAVMPPPPPRGDGPWPQSRIDLFGKWMADGFQP
;
A
#
# COMPACT_ATOMS: atom_id res chain seq x y z
N MET A 1 18.40 -3.50 17.52
CA MET A 1 18.49 -2.89 16.17
C MET A 1 17.16 -2.95 15.48
N SER A 2 16.72 -1.82 14.97
CA SER A 2 15.48 -1.85 14.21
C SER A 2 15.74 -2.44 12.81
N LYS A 3 14.86 -3.34 12.41
CA LYS A 3 14.88 -3.96 11.10
C LYS A 3 14.29 -2.98 10.08
N LEU A 4 14.90 -2.88 8.91
CA LEU A 4 14.31 -2.10 7.83
C LEU A 4 12.98 -2.71 7.40
N THR A 5 12.02 -1.85 7.08
CA THR A 5 10.73 -2.29 6.58
C THR A 5 10.91 -2.86 5.17
N SER A 6 10.45 -4.09 4.96
CA SER A 6 10.58 -4.76 3.67
C SER A 6 9.22 -4.99 3.03
N PHE A 7 9.21 -5.07 1.69
CA PHE A 7 7.97 -5.33 0.97
C PHE A 7 7.41 -6.71 1.33
N ALA A 8 8.22 -7.75 1.21
CA ALA A 8 7.75 -9.12 1.41
C ALA A 8 7.21 -9.37 2.81
N ALA A 9 7.86 -8.82 3.84
CA ALA A 9 7.50 -9.08 5.23
C ALA A 9 6.47 -8.12 5.77
N ASP A 10 6.52 -6.84 5.36
CA ASP A 10 5.76 -5.78 6.03
C ASP A 10 4.67 -5.15 5.16
N ILE A 11 4.91 -5.00 3.86
CA ILE A 11 3.98 -4.28 2.97
C ILE A 11 3.03 -5.24 2.27
N ARG A 12 3.55 -6.32 1.69
CA ARG A 12 2.72 -7.29 0.96
C ARG A 12 1.54 -7.81 1.81
N PRO A 13 1.74 -8.15 3.10
CA PRO A 13 0.63 -8.63 3.93
C PRO A 13 -0.46 -7.58 4.21
N LEU A 14 -0.19 -6.30 3.98
CA LEU A 14 -1.18 -5.25 4.20
C LEU A 14 -2.27 -5.27 3.11
N PHE A 15 -1.96 -5.79 1.94
CA PHE A 15 -2.91 -5.87 0.83
C PHE A 15 -3.69 -7.17 0.91
N THR A 16 -5.03 -7.06 0.89
CA THR A 16 -5.90 -8.23 0.82
C THR A 16 -6.01 -8.72 -0.61
N GLN A 17 -6.52 -9.94 -0.79
CA GLN A 17 -6.81 -10.47 -2.12
C GLN A 17 -7.77 -9.55 -2.87
N ARG A 18 -8.73 -8.97 -2.17
CA ARG A 18 -9.69 -8.03 -2.72
C ARG A 18 -9.01 -6.76 -3.24
N ASP A 19 -8.04 -6.24 -2.50
CA ASP A 19 -7.26 -5.07 -2.91
C ASP A 19 -6.48 -5.37 -4.19
N ILE A 20 -5.82 -6.52 -4.23
CA ILE A 20 -5.01 -6.93 -5.37
C ILE A 20 -5.87 -7.06 -6.62
N GLN A 21 -7.03 -7.70 -6.52
CA GLN A 21 -7.95 -7.87 -7.63
C GLN A 21 -8.53 -6.54 -8.09
N GLY A 22 -8.90 -5.67 -7.16
CA GLY A 22 -9.46 -4.37 -7.47
C GLY A 22 -8.49 -3.46 -8.22
N MET A 23 -7.19 -3.59 -7.96
CA MET A 23 -6.16 -2.75 -8.58
C MET A 23 -5.51 -3.41 -9.80
N SER A 24 -5.86 -4.65 -10.12
CA SER A 24 -5.16 -5.42 -11.15
C SER A 24 -5.11 -4.76 -12.53
N LYS A 25 -6.10 -3.93 -12.87
CA LYS A 25 -6.13 -3.21 -14.14
C LYS A 25 -5.14 -2.05 -14.18
N ALA A 26 -4.77 -1.52 -13.02
CA ALA A 26 -3.81 -0.42 -12.93
C ALA A 26 -2.39 -0.96 -12.75
N PHE A 27 -2.18 -1.77 -11.71
CA PHE A 27 -0.91 -2.44 -11.45
C PHE A 27 -1.12 -3.54 -10.40
N ASP A 28 -0.12 -4.41 -10.25
CA ASP A 28 -0.21 -5.58 -9.37
C ASP A 28 0.31 -5.26 -7.96
N LEU A 29 -0.59 -5.19 -6.98
CA LEU A 29 -0.22 -4.93 -5.58
C LEU A 29 0.60 -6.07 -4.97
N ALA A 30 0.62 -7.25 -5.60
CA ALA A 30 1.45 -8.37 -5.15
C ALA A 30 2.87 -8.30 -5.72
N SER A 31 3.13 -7.38 -6.66
CA SER A 31 4.43 -7.23 -7.30
C SER A 31 5.21 -6.12 -6.63
N TYR A 32 6.40 -6.45 -6.12
CA TYR A 32 7.31 -5.48 -5.53
C TYR A 32 7.63 -4.34 -6.51
N ASP A 33 7.98 -4.68 -7.74
CA ASP A 33 8.36 -3.67 -8.75
C ASP A 33 7.21 -2.71 -9.07
N ASP A 34 6.01 -3.24 -9.20
CA ASP A 34 4.83 -2.43 -9.49
C ASP A 34 4.50 -1.50 -8.32
N VAL A 35 4.53 -1.99 -7.10
CA VAL A 35 4.22 -1.17 -5.91
C VAL A 35 5.30 -0.11 -5.71
N LYS A 36 6.56 -0.45 -5.92
CA LYS A 36 7.66 0.50 -5.83
C LYS A 36 7.50 1.63 -6.85
N LYS A 37 7.17 1.27 -8.09
CA LYS A 37 6.98 2.23 -9.17
C LYS A 37 5.85 3.22 -8.87
N HIS A 38 4.77 2.73 -8.24
CA HIS A 38 3.59 3.53 -7.95
C HIS A 38 3.50 3.94 -6.47
N ALA A 39 4.59 3.84 -5.71
CA ALA A 39 4.55 4.02 -4.26
C ALA A 39 4.08 5.41 -3.84
N ALA A 40 4.57 6.47 -4.48
CA ALA A 40 4.16 7.83 -4.12
C ALA A 40 2.66 8.05 -4.35
N ALA A 41 2.14 7.62 -5.50
CA ALA A 41 0.72 7.74 -5.80
C ALA A 41 -0.12 6.88 -4.84
N THR A 42 0.35 5.67 -4.53
CA THR A 42 -0.32 4.78 -3.59
C THR A 42 -0.38 5.40 -2.20
N PHE A 43 0.74 5.96 -1.75
CA PHE A 43 0.82 6.61 -0.43
C PHE A 43 -0.18 7.77 -0.33
N ASP A 44 -0.28 8.58 -1.38
CA ASP A 44 -1.25 9.67 -1.41
C ASP A 44 -2.68 9.15 -1.33
N ARG A 45 -3.00 8.07 -2.05
CA ARG A 45 -4.35 7.52 -2.07
C ARG A 45 -4.76 6.91 -0.74
N ILE A 46 -3.85 6.22 -0.04
CA ILE A 46 -4.20 5.66 1.27
C ILE A 46 -4.39 6.75 2.32
N ARG A 47 -3.84 7.95 2.09
CA ARG A 47 -4.06 9.13 2.93
C ARG A 47 -5.24 9.98 2.47
N GLY A 48 -5.87 9.63 1.35
CA GLY A 48 -6.98 10.41 0.79
C GLY A 48 -6.55 11.72 0.14
N ILE A 49 -5.30 11.82 -0.31
CA ILE A 49 -4.76 13.02 -0.94
C ILE A 49 -4.82 12.88 -2.46
N GLY A 50 -5.34 13.90 -3.13
CA GLY A 50 -5.37 13.93 -4.59
C GLY A 50 -6.47 13.10 -5.23
N GLY A 51 -7.38 12.54 -4.45
CA GLY A 51 -8.48 11.74 -4.96
C GLY A 51 -9.17 10.96 -3.86
N ALA A 52 -10.03 10.03 -4.25
CA ALA A 52 -10.75 9.19 -3.30
C ALA A 52 -9.77 8.33 -2.49
N VAL A 53 -10.04 8.19 -1.19
CA VAL A 53 -9.20 7.35 -0.32
C VAL A 53 -9.29 5.89 -0.75
N MET A 54 -8.18 5.18 -0.68
CA MET A 54 -8.10 3.75 -0.98
C MET A 54 -7.59 2.99 0.24
N PRO A 55 -8.10 1.79 0.55
CA PRO A 55 -9.22 1.10 -0.10
C PRO A 55 -10.55 1.85 0.09
N PRO A 56 -11.52 1.67 -0.83
CA PRO A 56 -12.82 2.34 -0.69
C PRO A 56 -13.59 1.77 0.49
N PRO A 57 -14.60 2.53 1.00
CA PRO A 57 -15.42 2.02 2.10
C PRO A 57 -16.28 0.84 1.67
N PRO A 58 -16.76 0.02 2.63
CA PRO A 58 -17.67 -1.07 2.32
C PRO A 58 -18.92 -0.57 1.59
N PRO A 59 -19.51 -1.40 0.68
CA PRO A 59 -19.13 -2.77 0.37
C PRO A 59 -18.06 -2.92 -0.70
N ARG A 60 -17.55 -1.84 -1.27
CA ARG A 60 -16.56 -1.91 -2.36
C ARG A 60 -15.19 -2.38 -1.91
N GLY A 61 -14.80 -2.07 -0.69
CA GLY A 61 -13.52 -2.46 -0.11
C GLY A 61 -13.63 -2.59 1.38
N ASP A 62 -12.48 -2.71 2.05
CA ASP A 62 -12.43 -2.90 3.50
C ASP A 62 -12.37 -1.58 4.28
N GLY A 63 -12.44 -0.47 3.57
CA GLY A 63 -12.36 0.85 4.17
C GLY A 63 -10.94 1.40 4.24
N PRO A 64 -10.80 2.68 4.61
CA PRO A 64 -9.48 3.31 4.70
C PRO A 64 -8.57 2.58 5.68
N TRP A 65 -7.27 2.60 5.38
CA TRP A 65 -6.29 2.00 6.29
C TRP A 65 -6.20 2.79 7.59
N PRO A 66 -5.98 2.09 8.72
CA PRO A 66 -5.67 2.77 9.97
C PRO A 66 -4.31 3.48 9.86
N GLN A 67 -4.10 4.50 10.69
CA GLN A 67 -2.89 5.30 10.64
C GLN A 67 -1.62 4.45 10.76
N SER A 68 -1.66 3.38 11.55
CA SER A 68 -0.51 2.49 11.73
C SER A 68 -0.05 1.85 10.43
N ARG A 69 -0.97 1.48 9.54
CA ARG A 69 -0.63 0.91 8.24
C ARG A 69 -0.09 1.97 7.29
N ILE A 70 -0.66 3.16 7.34
CA ILE A 70 -0.19 4.30 6.54
C ILE A 70 1.25 4.63 6.93
N ASP A 71 1.52 4.70 8.24
CA ASP A 71 2.86 4.98 8.75
C ASP A 71 3.87 3.91 8.33
N LEU A 72 3.45 2.65 8.34
CA LEU A 72 4.31 1.55 7.92
C LEU A 72 4.68 1.64 6.44
N PHE A 73 3.72 1.99 5.59
CA PHE A 73 3.97 2.19 4.17
C PHE A 73 4.96 3.36 3.96
N GLY A 74 4.75 4.47 4.67
CA GLY A 74 5.66 5.61 4.61
C GLY A 74 7.07 5.26 5.07
N LYS A 75 7.18 4.44 6.13
CA LYS A 75 8.48 3.97 6.61
C LYS A 75 9.19 3.12 5.55
N TRP A 76 8.45 2.23 4.88
CA TRP A 76 9.01 1.43 3.80
C TRP A 76 9.61 2.31 2.70
N MET A 77 8.90 3.35 2.31
CA MET A 77 9.42 4.32 1.32
C MET A 77 10.68 5.00 1.82
N ALA A 78 10.67 5.45 3.08
CA ALA A 78 11.81 6.14 3.70
C ALA A 78 13.02 5.20 3.87
N ASP A 79 12.78 3.91 4.08
CA ASP A 79 13.84 2.91 4.23
C ASP A 79 14.45 2.47 2.89
N GLY A 80 14.01 3.07 1.78
CA GLY A 80 14.59 2.81 0.47
C GLY A 80 13.92 1.70 -0.33
N PHE A 81 12.65 1.42 -0.05
CA PHE A 81 11.88 0.41 -0.79
C PHE A 81 12.52 -0.97 -0.74
N GLN A 82 12.82 -1.46 0.44
CA GLN A 82 13.44 -2.78 0.60
C GLN A 82 12.51 -3.89 0.07
N PRO A 83 13.03 -4.86 -0.69
CA PRO A 83 12.22 -5.93 -1.28
C PRO A 83 11.59 -6.89 -0.28
#